data_638df3e152890b4420f8544b4c6b96ae
#
_entry.id   638df3e152890b4420f8544b4c6b96ae
#
_cell.length_a   1.000
_cell.length_b   1.000
_cell.length_c   1.000
_cell.angle_alpha   90.00
_cell.angle_beta   90.00
_cell.angle_gamma   90.00
#
_symmetry.space_group_name_H-M   'P 1'
#
loop_
_entity.id
_entity.type
_entity.pdbx_description
1 polymer ?
#
loop_
_entity_poly.entity_id
_entity_poly.type
_entity_poly.pdbx_seq_one_letter_code
_entity_poly.pdbx_strand_id
1 'polypeptide(L)' 'NIMENTQKLVDAIKEQVILIETEIDKPTAAAKGRCRSAANKIKNLSADFKRNHK' A
#
# COMPACT_ATOMS: atom_id res chain seq x y z
N ASN A 1 -2.54 -14.61 15.26
CA ASN A 1 -1.09 -14.79 15.27
C ASN A 1 -0.40 -13.55 14.71
N ILE A 2 0.62 -13.07 15.41
CA ILE A 2 1.36 -11.86 15.03
C ILE A 2 1.96 -11.99 13.62
N MET A 3 2.51 -13.15 13.29
CA MET A 3 3.10 -13.37 11.96
C MET A 3 2.05 -13.32 10.85
N GLU A 4 0.86 -13.86 11.10
CA GLU A 4 -0.22 -13.79 10.13
C GLU A 4 -0.66 -12.35 9.89
N ASN A 5 -0.81 -11.57 10.96
CA ASN A 5 -1.19 -10.17 10.85
C ASN A 5 -0.13 -9.38 10.11
N THR A 6 1.15 -9.63 10.42
CA THR A 6 2.27 -8.98 9.75
C THR A 6 2.29 -9.34 8.26
N GLN A 7 2.05 -10.61 7.92
CA GLN A 7 2.03 -11.03 6.53
C GLN A 7 0.88 -10.40 5.76
N LYS A 8 -0.29 -10.29 6.38
CA LYS A 8 -1.44 -9.62 5.75
C LYS A 8 -1.13 -8.15 5.45
N LEU A 9 -0.43 -7.47 6.36
CA LEU A 9 -0.04 -6.09 6.14
C LEU A 9 0.96 -5.97 4.98
N VAL A 10 1.94 -6.87 4.91
CA VAL A 10 2.89 -6.91 3.80
C VAL A 10 2.17 -7.14 2.48
N ASP A 11 1.23 -8.09 2.44
CA ASP A 11 0.48 -8.38 1.22
C ASP A 11 -0.36 -7.19 0.78
N ALA A 12 -0.97 -6.48 1.73
CA ALA A 12 -1.74 -5.28 1.42
C ALA A 12 -0.85 -4.17 0.86
N ILE A 13 0.36 -4.00 1.41
CA ILE A 13 1.33 -3.03 0.90
C ILE A 13 1.72 -3.40 -0.54
N LYS A 14 2.00 -4.67 -0.81
CA LYS A 14 2.35 -5.13 -2.15
C LYS A 14 1.24 -4.84 -3.16
N GLU A 15 -0.01 -5.05 -2.79
CA GLU A 15 -1.14 -4.74 -3.66
C GLU A 15 -1.18 -3.26 -4.03
N GLN A 16 -0.92 -2.37 -3.07
CA GLN A 16 -0.90 -0.94 -3.33
C GLN A 16 0.28 -0.54 -4.23
N VAL A 17 1.43 -1.19 -4.05
CA VAL A 17 2.59 -0.96 -4.93
C VAL A 17 2.26 -1.37 -6.36
N ILE A 18 1.63 -2.52 -6.55
CA ILE A 18 1.23 -2.99 -7.87
C ILE A 18 0.25 -2.00 -8.52
N LEU A 19 -0.68 -1.47 -7.73
CA LEU A 19 -1.64 -0.48 -8.22
C LEU A 19 -0.90 0.78 -8.72
N ILE A 20 0.07 1.26 -7.96
CA ILE A 20 0.87 2.42 -8.35
C ILE A 20 1.62 2.11 -9.64
N GLU A 21 2.29 0.96 -9.73
CA GLU A 21 3.03 0.57 -10.93
C GLU A 21 2.13 0.50 -12.16
N THR A 22 0.90 0.03 -11.98
CA THR A 22 -0.07 -0.08 -13.08
C THR A 22 -0.54 1.28 -13.55
N GLU A 23 -0.74 2.24 -12.63
CA GLU A 23 -1.35 3.52 -12.95
C GLU A 23 -0.36 4.65 -13.19
N ILE A 24 0.92 4.47 -12.80
CA ILE A 24 1.87 5.59 -12.80
C ILE A 24 2.16 6.14 -14.20
N ASP A 25 2.07 5.30 -15.23
CA ASP A 25 2.35 5.71 -16.60
C ASP A 25 1.12 6.30 -17.31
N LYS A 26 -0.04 6.23 -16.68
CA LYS A 26 -1.25 6.76 -17.26
C LYS A 26 -1.32 8.28 -17.07
N PRO A 27 -1.61 9.06 -18.12
CA PRO A 27 -1.58 10.52 -18.03
C PRO A 27 -2.87 11.15 -17.47
N THR A 28 -3.82 10.36 -17.01
CA THR A 28 -5.10 10.87 -16.55
C THR A 28 -5.06 11.35 -15.09
N ALA A 29 -5.89 12.33 -14.77
CA ALA A 29 -6.00 12.82 -13.40
C ALA A 29 -6.53 11.74 -12.46
N ALA A 30 -7.41 10.86 -12.94
CA ALA A 30 -7.94 9.75 -12.16
C ALA A 30 -6.82 8.79 -11.74
N ALA A 31 -5.90 8.48 -12.66
CA ALA A 31 -4.77 7.61 -12.35
C ALA A 31 -3.85 8.24 -11.31
N LYS A 32 -3.60 9.55 -11.42
CA LYS A 32 -2.80 10.27 -10.41
C LYS A 32 -3.46 10.22 -9.04
N GLY A 33 -4.78 10.37 -8.99
CA GLY A 33 -5.54 10.27 -7.75
C GLY A 33 -5.43 8.87 -7.13
N ARG A 34 -5.51 7.83 -7.96
CA ARG A 34 -5.34 6.44 -7.49
C ARG A 34 -3.95 6.21 -6.90
N CYS A 35 -2.91 6.75 -7.53
CA CYS A 35 -1.55 6.64 -7.02
C CYS A 35 -1.40 7.35 -5.67
N ARG A 36 -1.98 8.53 -5.51
CA ARG A 36 -1.95 9.24 -4.23
C ARG A 36 -2.68 8.47 -3.13
N SER A 37 -3.85 7.94 -3.44
CA SER A 37 -4.60 7.13 -2.49
C SER A 37 -3.82 5.88 -2.08
N ALA A 38 -3.19 5.22 -3.03
CA ALA A 38 -2.38 4.05 -2.77
C ALA A 38 -1.18 4.39 -1.88
N ALA A 39 -0.53 5.53 -2.14
CA ALA A 39 0.60 5.99 -1.32
C ALA A 39 0.16 6.25 0.13
N ASN A 40 -1.01 6.86 0.32
CA ASN A 40 -1.56 7.07 1.66
C ASN A 40 -1.85 5.75 2.37
N LYS A 41 -2.40 4.77 1.65
CA LYS A 41 -2.64 3.45 2.22
C LYS A 41 -1.34 2.76 2.62
N ILE A 42 -0.30 2.88 1.80
CA ILE A 42 1.01 2.32 2.13
C ILE A 42 1.56 2.96 3.40
N LYS A 43 1.43 4.27 3.54
CA LYS A 43 1.85 4.99 4.75
C LYS A 43 1.15 4.45 5.99
N ASN A 44 -0.17 4.29 5.93
CA ASN A 44 -0.95 3.79 7.05
C ASN A 44 -0.63 2.33 7.37
N LEU A 45 -0.49 1.50 6.33
CA LEU A 45 -0.13 0.10 6.50
C LEU A 45 1.27 -0.05 7.08
N SER A 46 2.20 0.80 6.67
CA SER A 46 3.56 0.80 7.22
C SER A 46 3.57 1.16 8.70
N ALA A 47 2.75 2.12 9.11
CA ALA A 47 2.61 2.46 10.53
C ALA A 47 2.05 1.29 11.33
N ASP A 48 1.04 0.61 10.78
CA ASP A 48 0.47 -0.58 11.42
C ASP A 48 1.49 -1.71 11.52
N PHE A 49 2.29 -1.90 10.47
CA PHE A 49 3.35 -2.89 10.47
C PHE A 49 4.34 -2.62 11.61
N LYS A 50 4.77 -1.39 11.77
CA LYS A 50 5.70 -1.02 12.84
C LYS A 50 5.13 -1.30 14.23
N ARG A 51 3.83 -1.08 14.42
CA ARG A 51 3.16 -1.33 15.69
C ARG A 51 3.04 -2.82 15.99
N ASN A 52 2.81 -3.63 14.96
CA ASN A 52 2.58 -5.06 15.13
C ASN A 52 3.85 -5.90 15.08
N HIS A 53 4.88 -5.41 14.43
CA HIS A 53 6.15 -6.13 14.30
C HIS A 53 7.19 -5.50 15.22
N LYS A 54 7.19 -5.98 16.45
CA LYS A 54 8.13 -5.51 17.47
C LYS A 54 9.31 -6.46 17.64
#